data_affa7e31c254169ddcbedf24d703c478
#
_entry.id   affa7e31c254169ddcbedf24d703c478
#
_cell.length_a   1.000
_cell.length_b   1.000
_cell.length_c   1.000
_cell.angle_alpha   90.00
_cell.angle_beta   90.00
_cell.angle_gamma   90.00
#
_symmetry.space_group_name_H-M   'P 1'
#
loop_
_entity.id
_entity.type
_entity.pdbx_description
1 polymer ?
#
loop_
_entity_poly.entity_id
_entity_poly.type
_entity_poly.pdbx_seq_one_letter_code
_entity_poly.pdbx_strand_id
1 'polypeptide(L)'
;MDLSEMRTRLRTDLHDEDAANYRWTDAELDRHIDRTVREFSLALPLEATATLTTAAGSRDLSIASLSDLVAIEAVEYPVGEYPLSFVRYSVWLNTLTMLIESTPSGGEDVSVYYTTLHTLDVSSSTIPPRFEDVIAGAAGGYAAVEWSSFATNRVNVGGQDVWRDYLTWGRERLADFQRDLAKHGRRNAVRVRRLYPPAAAPADQSTVQGP
;
A
#
# COMPACT_ATOMS: atom_id res chain seq x y z
N MET A 1 1.10 15.14 -6.52
CA MET A 1 2.14 15.08 -7.60
C MET A 1 1.75 13.95 -8.54
N ASP A 2 1.70 14.19 -9.83
CA ASP A 2 1.49 13.15 -10.84
C ASP A 2 2.82 12.48 -11.26
N LEU A 3 2.76 11.49 -12.17
CA LEU A 3 3.94 10.77 -12.62
C LEU A 3 4.96 11.68 -13.33
N SER A 4 4.50 12.65 -14.10
CA SER A 4 5.38 13.59 -14.83
C SER A 4 6.11 14.52 -13.86
N GLU A 5 5.41 15.03 -12.87
CA GLU A 5 5.98 15.85 -11.80
C GLU A 5 6.98 15.04 -10.96
N MET A 6 6.62 13.80 -10.62
CA MET A 6 7.51 12.88 -9.87
C MET A 6 8.79 12.60 -10.66
N ARG A 7 8.69 12.36 -11.97
CA ARG A 7 9.82 12.15 -12.85
C ARG A 7 10.72 13.39 -12.93
N THR A 8 10.12 14.58 -13.08
CA THR A 8 10.86 15.85 -13.11
C THR A 8 11.64 16.04 -11.81
N ARG A 9 11.00 15.82 -10.68
CA ARG A 9 11.64 15.88 -9.37
C ARG A 9 12.80 14.90 -9.25
N LEU A 10 12.58 13.67 -9.67
CA LEU A 10 13.59 12.62 -9.64
C LEU A 10 14.80 12.98 -10.50
N ARG A 11 14.60 13.61 -11.68
CA ARG A 11 15.70 14.13 -12.51
C ARG A 11 16.50 15.21 -11.79
N THR A 12 15.82 16.13 -11.11
CA THR A 12 16.49 17.18 -10.32
C THR A 12 17.33 16.55 -9.18
N ASP A 13 16.79 15.58 -8.43
CA ASP A 13 17.50 14.90 -7.34
C ASP A 13 18.71 14.10 -7.85
N LEU A 14 18.65 13.57 -9.07
CA LEU A 14 19.72 12.82 -9.72
C LEU A 14 20.70 13.69 -10.51
N HIS A 15 20.49 15.01 -10.58
CA HIS A 15 21.22 15.93 -11.46
C HIS A 15 21.24 15.47 -12.93
N ASP A 16 20.08 15.04 -13.44
CA ASP A 16 19.86 14.51 -14.79
C ASP A 16 18.85 15.38 -15.56
N GLU A 17 19.09 16.70 -15.58
CA GLU A 17 18.16 17.68 -16.16
C GLU A 17 18.50 18.07 -17.61
N ASP A 18 19.66 17.65 -18.13
CA ASP A 18 20.06 17.95 -19.50
C ASP A 18 19.33 17.03 -20.49
N ALA A 19 18.27 17.55 -21.12
CA ALA A 19 17.45 16.80 -22.06
C ALA A 19 18.22 16.25 -23.29
N ALA A 20 19.36 16.84 -23.62
CA ALA A 20 20.19 16.36 -24.73
C ALA A 20 21.07 15.15 -24.32
N ASN A 21 21.29 14.95 -23.02
CA ASN A 21 22.21 13.96 -22.49
C ASN A 21 21.67 13.24 -21.25
N TYR A 22 20.39 12.91 -21.23
CA TYR A 22 19.81 12.17 -20.13
C TYR A 22 20.57 10.87 -19.86
N ARG A 23 20.90 10.63 -18.60
CA ARG A 23 21.53 9.39 -18.14
C ARG A 23 20.51 8.26 -18.01
N TRP A 24 19.29 8.59 -17.59
CA TRP A 24 18.17 7.66 -17.51
C TRP A 24 17.08 8.07 -18.50
N THR A 25 16.55 7.11 -19.21
CA THR A 25 15.33 7.28 -19.99
C THR A 25 14.12 7.48 -19.10
N ASP A 26 13.05 8.06 -19.61
CA ASP A 26 11.79 8.18 -18.86
C ASP A 26 11.25 6.82 -18.42
N ALA A 27 11.34 5.80 -19.29
CA ALA A 27 10.88 4.45 -18.98
C ALA A 27 11.68 3.78 -17.85
N GLU A 28 12.99 4.07 -17.74
CA GLU A 28 13.80 3.59 -16.62
C GLU A 28 13.41 4.25 -15.30
N LEU A 29 13.20 5.57 -15.32
CA LEU A 29 12.73 6.29 -14.13
C LEU A 29 11.33 5.84 -13.72
N ASP A 30 10.41 5.68 -14.67
CA ASP A 30 9.04 5.20 -14.39
C ASP A 30 9.06 3.81 -13.74
N ARG A 31 9.91 2.91 -14.22
CA ARG A 31 10.09 1.58 -13.61
C ARG A 31 10.56 1.65 -12.17
N HIS A 32 11.47 2.57 -11.82
CA HIS A 32 11.93 2.76 -10.45
C HIS A 32 10.86 3.40 -9.57
N ILE A 33 10.11 4.34 -10.12
CA ILE A 33 8.96 4.97 -9.46
C ILE A 33 7.89 3.90 -9.18
N ASP A 34 7.47 3.13 -10.18
CA ASP A 34 6.47 2.06 -10.03
C ASP A 34 6.88 1.03 -8.98
N ARG A 35 8.13 0.58 -9.02
CA ARG A 35 8.66 -0.32 -8.00
C ARG A 35 8.53 0.28 -6.60
N THR A 36 8.91 1.54 -6.42
CA THR A 36 8.86 2.23 -5.12
C THR A 36 7.43 2.40 -4.65
N VAL A 37 6.51 2.80 -5.54
CA VAL A 37 5.07 2.94 -5.23
C VAL A 37 4.49 1.61 -4.79
N ARG A 38 4.87 0.52 -5.43
CA ARG A 38 4.43 -0.84 -5.05
C ARG A 38 4.93 -1.24 -3.68
N GLU A 39 6.22 -1.05 -3.38
CA GLU A 39 6.78 -1.34 -2.05
C GLU A 39 6.15 -0.46 -0.97
N PHE A 40 5.94 0.83 -1.26
CA PHE A 40 5.21 1.74 -0.39
C PHE A 40 3.79 1.26 -0.12
N SER A 41 3.05 0.86 -1.16
CA SER A 41 1.67 0.39 -1.07
C SER A 41 1.53 -0.87 -0.23
N LEU A 42 2.50 -1.77 -0.25
CA LEU A 42 2.49 -2.97 0.60
C LEU A 42 2.68 -2.65 2.09
N ALA A 43 3.41 -1.58 2.40
CA ALA A 43 3.64 -1.14 3.77
C ALA A 43 2.54 -0.18 4.29
N LEU A 44 2.08 0.71 3.42
CA LEU A 44 1.02 1.69 3.66
C LEU A 44 -0.02 1.63 2.55
N PRO A 45 -0.87 0.62 2.52
CA PRO A 45 -1.84 0.47 1.45
C PRO A 45 -2.95 1.53 1.51
N LEU A 46 -3.57 1.79 0.38
CA LEU A 46 -4.74 2.65 0.26
C LEU A 46 -5.96 1.94 0.85
N GLU A 47 -6.66 2.61 1.77
CA GLU A 47 -7.90 2.11 2.36
C GLU A 47 -9.07 2.37 1.41
N ALA A 48 -9.90 1.36 1.23
CA ALA A 48 -11.09 1.43 0.39
C ALA A 48 -12.25 0.64 1.02
N THR A 49 -13.45 0.97 0.60
CA THR A 49 -14.67 0.24 0.98
C THR A 49 -15.46 -0.09 -0.26
N ALA A 50 -15.99 -1.29 -0.32
CA ALA A 50 -16.90 -1.71 -1.38
C ALA A 50 -18.16 -2.33 -0.78
N THR A 51 -19.30 -2.10 -1.43
CA THR A 51 -20.55 -2.79 -1.11
C THR A 51 -20.73 -3.95 -2.06
N LEU A 52 -20.86 -5.14 -1.51
CA LEU A 52 -21.20 -6.37 -2.22
C LEU A 52 -22.60 -6.79 -1.84
N THR A 53 -23.27 -7.54 -2.70
CA THR A 53 -24.64 -8.00 -2.46
C THR A 53 -24.67 -9.51 -2.26
N THR A 54 -25.40 -9.97 -1.25
CA THR A 54 -25.56 -11.39 -0.93
C THR A 54 -26.41 -12.12 -1.96
N ALA A 55 -26.09 -13.39 -2.20
CA ALA A 55 -26.94 -14.32 -2.93
C ALA A 55 -27.81 -15.15 -1.94
N ALA A 56 -29.03 -15.44 -2.33
CA ALA A 56 -29.96 -16.21 -1.50
C ALA A 56 -29.38 -17.60 -1.16
N GLY A 57 -29.36 -17.92 0.13
CA GLY A 57 -28.88 -19.20 0.62
C GLY A 57 -27.36 -19.40 0.57
N SER A 58 -26.59 -18.37 0.21
CA SER A 58 -25.12 -18.41 0.13
C SER A 58 -24.48 -17.47 1.14
N ARG A 59 -23.37 -17.92 1.74
CA ARG A 59 -22.48 -17.08 2.54
C ARG A 59 -21.30 -16.54 1.75
N ASP A 60 -21.20 -16.94 0.48
CA ASP A 60 -20.08 -16.60 -0.39
C ASP A 60 -20.36 -15.34 -1.18
N LEU A 61 -19.36 -14.47 -1.22
CA LEU A 61 -19.37 -13.21 -1.97
C LEU A 61 -18.19 -13.22 -2.95
N SER A 62 -18.44 -12.82 -4.19
CA SER A 62 -17.37 -12.64 -5.16
C SER A 62 -16.64 -11.32 -4.90
N ILE A 63 -15.35 -11.40 -4.69
CA ILE A 63 -14.45 -10.23 -4.55
C ILE A 63 -13.61 -9.98 -5.81
N ALA A 64 -13.96 -10.60 -6.92
CA ALA A 64 -13.26 -10.44 -8.20
C ALA A 64 -13.30 -9.00 -8.76
N SER A 65 -14.24 -8.18 -8.31
CA SER A 65 -14.34 -6.76 -8.67
C SER A 65 -13.39 -5.85 -7.89
N LEU A 66 -12.76 -6.35 -6.82
CA LEU A 66 -11.82 -5.59 -6.01
C LEU A 66 -10.43 -5.68 -6.66
N SER A 67 -10.11 -4.70 -7.53
CA SER A 67 -8.81 -4.65 -8.21
C SER A 67 -7.68 -4.31 -7.22
N ASP A 68 -6.49 -4.83 -7.52
CA ASP A 68 -5.24 -4.56 -6.77
C ASP A 68 -5.37 -4.79 -5.25
N LEU A 69 -6.22 -5.74 -4.87
CA LEU A 69 -6.51 -6.10 -3.49
C LEU A 69 -5.23 -6.54 -2.76
N VAL A 70 -4.89 -5.83 -1.69
CA VAL A 70 -3.78 -6.19 -0.79
C VAL A 70 -4.29 -7.05 0.36
N ALA A 71 -5.34 -6.59 1.07
CA ALA A 71 -5.95 -7.34 2.16
C ALA A 71 -7.40 -6.92 2.39
N ILE A 72 -8.21 -7.83 2.89
CA ILE A 72 -9.50 -7.52 3.46
C ILE A 72 -9.31 -7.30 4.95
N GLU A 73 -9.83 -6.19 5.45
CA GLU A 73 -9.61 -5.75 6.82
C GLU A 73 -10.79 -6.08 7.73
N ALA A 74 -12.01 -5.88 7.23
CA ALA A 74 -13.24 -6.21 7.94
C ALA A 74 -14.41 -6.39 6.97
N VAL A 75 -15.42 -7.09 7.43
CA VAL A 75 -16.68 -7.28 6.73
C VAL A 75 -17.81 -6.91 7.68
N GLU A 76 -18.60 -5.92 7.28
CA GLU A 76 -19.78 -5.46 8.02
C GLU A 76 -21.04 -6.10 7.47
N TYR A 77 -21.75 -6.78 8.34
CA TYR A 77 -23.04 -7.38 8.02
C TYR A 77 -23.85 -7.66 9.30
N PRO A 78 -25.11 -7.30 9.36
CA PRO A 78 -25.86 -6.45 8.43
C PRO A 78 -25.30 -5.02 8.38
N VAL A 79 -25.44 -4.35 7.22
CA VAL A 79 -24.95 -2.98 7.02
C VAL A 79 -25.89 -1.98 7.68
N GLY A 80 -25.32 -0.95 8.29
CA GLY A 80 -26.06 0.20 8.85
C GLY A 80 -26.58 0.00 10.26
N GLU A 81 -26.19 -1.06 10.94
CA GLU A 81 -26.48 -1.21 12.38
C GLU A 81 -25.56 -0.31 13.23
N TYR A 82 -26.03 0.09 14.38
CA TYR A 82 -25.22 0.79 15.36
C TYR A 82 -25.29 0.08 16.73
N PRO A 83 -24.14 -0.30 17.30
CA PRO A 83 -22.78 -0.22 16.75
C PRO A 83 -22.59 -1.12 15.50
N LEU A 84 -21.60 -0.76 14.67
CA LEU A 84 -21.29 -1.53 13.46
C LEU A 84 -21.07 -3.00 13.78
N SER A 85 -21.71 -3.88 13.02
CA SER A 85 -21.63 -5.32 13.17
C SER A 85 -20.58 -5.91 12.25
N PHE A 86 -19.44 -6.33 12.78
CA PHE A 86 -18.39 -6.98 11.99
C PHE A 86 -18.47 -8.49 12.14
N VAL A 87 -18.53 -9.17 10.99
CA VAL A 87 -18.58 -10.63 10.94
C VAL A 87 -17.21 -11.23 10.66
N ARG A 88 -17.01 -12.45 11.13
CA ARG A 88 -15.82 -13.24 10.77
C ARG A 88 -15.96 -13.73 9.34
N TYR A 89 -14.83 -13.85 8.66
CA TYR A 89 -14.79 -14.27 7.25
C TYR A 89 -13.58 -15.15 6.97
N SER A 90 -13.63 -15.85 5.86
CA SER A 90 -12.48 -16.50 5.23
C SER A 90 -12.40 -16.09 3.77
N VAL A 91 -11.19 -16.09 3.22
CA VAL A 91 -10.96 -15.73 1.81
C VAL A 91 -10.20 -16.87 1.14
N TRP A 92 -10.70 -17.30 0.00
CA TRP A 92 -10.04 -18.25 -0.86
C TRP A 92 -10.21 -17.85 -2.33
N LEU A 93 -9.10 -17.61 -3.03
CA LEU A 93 -9.09 -17.04 -4.37
C LEU A 93 -9.92 -15.73 -4.41
N ASN A 94 -10.93 -15.69 -5.28
CA ASN A 94 -11.82 -14.53 -5.44
C ASN A 94 -13.14 -14.67 -4.67
N THR A 95 -13.17 -15.51 -3.66
CA THR A 95 -14.37 -15.77 -2.85
C THR A 95 -14.09 -15.39 -1.38
N LEU A 96 -14.95 -14.54 -0.86
CA LEU A 96 -15.05 -14.22 0.55
C LEU A 96 -16.26 -14.97 1.12
N THR A 97 -16.04 -15.82 2.10
CA THR A 97 -17.10 -16.55 2.81
C THR A 97 -17.32 -15.94 4.18
N MET A 98 -18.54 -15.46 4.44
CA MET A 98 -18.94 -14.98 5.77
C MET A 98 -19.17 -16.14 6.73
N LEU A 99 -18.53 -16.10 7.90
CA LEU A 99 -18.66 -17.14 8.94
C LEU A 99 -19.80 -16.77 9.91
N ILE A 100 -21.01 -16.82 9.41
CA ILE A 100 -22.26 -16.51 10.12
C ILE A 100 -23.14 -17.76 10.24
N GLU A 101 -24.01 -17.81 11.26
CA GLU A 101 -24.84 -18.99 11.53
C GLU A 101 -25.96 -19.16 10.49
N SER A 102 -26.68 -18.10 10.20
CA SER A 102 -27.78 -18.12 9.22
C SER A 102 -27.27 -17.73 7.82
N THR A 103 -27.82 -18.36 6.79
CA THR A 103 -27.57 -17.94 5.41
C THR A 103 -28.39 -16.70 5.07
N PRO A 104 -27.83 -15.73 4.32
CA PRO A 104 -28.57 -14.56 3.84
C PRO A 104 -29.78 -14.93 3.00
N SER A 105 -30.80 -14.09 3.04
CA SER A 105 -32.00 -14.23 2.19
C SER A 105 -31.74 -13.82 0.74
N GLY A 106 -30.66 -13.08 0.50
CA GLY A 106 -30.24 -12.56 -0.80
C GLY A 106 -30.70 -11.13 -1.05
N GLY A 107 -29.89 -10.38 -1.79
CA GLY A 107 -30.15 -8.97 -2.07
C GLY A 107 -29.79 -8.04 -0.90
N GLU A 108 -29.13 -8.53 0.12
CA GLU A 108 -28.69 -7.75 1.26
C GLU A 108 -27.27 -7.22 1.02
N ASP A 109 -27.02 -5.99 1.46
CA ASP A 109 -25.71 -5.36 1.31
C ASP A 109 -24.73 -5.84 2.36
N VAL A 110 -23.46 -5.98 1.94
CA VAL A 110 -22.31 -6.29 2.78
C VAL A 110 -21.24 -5.25 2.50
N SER A 111 -20.79 -4.52 3.51
CA SER A 111 -19.67 -3.57 3.37
C SER A 111 -18.36 -4.29 3.62
N VAL A 112 -17.51 -4.32 2.60
CA VAL A 112 -16.15 -4.89 2.69
C VAL A 112 -15.16 -3.76 2.81
N TYR A 113 -14.46 -3.70 3.94
CA TYR A 113 -13.35 -2.79 4.19
C TYR A 113 -12.07 -3.48 3.76
N TYR A 114 -11.37 -2.91 2.81
CA TYR A 114 -10.19 -3.55 2.23
C TYR A 114 -9.08 -2.53 1.95
N THR A 115 -7.92 -3.04 1.61
CA THR A 115 -6.79 -2.24 1.21
C THR A 115 -6.33 -2.62 -0.18
N THR A 116 -5.88 -1.62 -0.95
CA THR A 116 -5.43 -1.76 -2.33
C THR A 116 -4.10 -1.02 -2.55
N LEU A 117 -3.46 -1.24 -3.69
CA LEU A 117 -2.25 -0.54 -4.06
C LEU A 117 -2.54 0.94 -4.33
N HIS A 118 -1.57 1.80 -4.04
CA HIS A 118 -1.59 3.18 -4.52
C HIS A 118 -1.33 3.24 -6.01
N THR A 119 -1.91 4.22 -6.67
CA THR A 119 -1.66 4.54 -8.07
C THR A 119 -0.92 5.86 -8.21
N LEU A 120 -0.07 5.95 -9.21
CA LEU A 120 0.61 7.17 -9.63
C LEU A 120 0.62 7.19 -11.16
N ASP A 121 -0.32 7.93 -11.73
CA ASP A 121 -0.52 8.04 -13.17
C ASP A 121 -0.14 9.43 -13.68
N VAL A 122 -0.15 9.60 -14.99
CA VAL A 122 0.13 10.89 -15.65
C VAL A 122 -0.92 11.97 -15.35
N SER A 123 -2.07 11.60 -14.80
CA SER A 123 -3.18 12.53 -14.52
C SER A 123 -3.61 12.54 -13.06
N SER A 124 -3.18 11.58 -12.27
CA SER A 124 -3.66 11.42 -10.89
C SER A 124 -2.69 10.64 -10.01
N SER A 125 -2.82 10.84 -8.70
CA SER A 125 -2.10 10.09 -7.68
C SER A 125 -2.98 9.86 -6.46
N THR A 126 -2.91 8.68 -5.90
CA THR A 126 -3.52 8.38 -4.59
C THR A 126 -2.51 8.49 -3.45
N ILE A 127 -1.26 8.80 -3.74
CA ILE A 127 -0.18 8.93 -2.75
C ILE A 127 -0.40 10.21 -1.94
N PRO A 128 -0.44 10.14 -0.60
CA PRO A 128 -0.54 11.34 0.21
C PRO A 128 0.68 12.25 0.04
N PRO A 129 0.50 13.58 -0.12
CA PRO A 129 1.60 14.52 -0.42
C PRO A 129 2.79 14.43 0.54
N ARG A 130 2.55 14.11 1.80
CA ARG A 130 3.61 13.94 2.83
C ARG A 130 4.60 12.80 2.56
N PHE A 131 4.28 11.90 1.63
CA PHE A 131 5.13 10.76 1.28
C PHE A 131 5.77 10.87 -0.10
N GLU A 132 5.48 11.91 -0.85
CA GLU A 132 6.02 12.11 -2.19
C GLU A 132 7.55 12.18 -2.18
N ASP A 133 8.13 12.86 -1.17
CA ASP A 133 9.58 12.96 -0.99
C ASP A 133 10.22 11.61 -0.67
N VAL A 134 9.55 10.81 0.12
CA VAL A 134 9.99 9.46 0.48
C VAL A 134 10.04 8.57 -0.76
N ILE A 135 9.04 8.67 -1.62
CA ILE A 135 8.96 7.90 -2.88
C ILE A 135 10.01 8.38 -3.87
N ALA A 136 10.15 9.70 -4.08
CA ALA A 136 11.17 10.25 -4.96
C ALA A 136 12.59 9.83 -4.53
N GLY A 137 12.90 9.97 -3.24
CA GLY A 137 14.20 9.57 -2.69
C GLY A 137 14.51 8.08 -2.88
N ALA A 138 13.53 7.21 -2.70
CA ALA A 138 13.71 5.77 -2.89
C ALA A 138 13.84 5.39 -4.37
N ALA A 139 13.02 5.98 -5.26
CA ALA A 139 13.14 5.77 -6.70
C ALA A 139 14.52 6.22 -7.22
N GLY A 140 15.03 7.37 -6.73
CA GLY A 140 16.41 7.82 -6.98
C GLY A 140 17.45 6.84 -6.46
N GLY A 141 17.22 6.28 -5.29
CA GLY A 141 18.06 5.23 -4.72
C GLY A 141 18.16 4.00 -5.61
N TYR A 142 17.05 3.50 -6.15
CA TYR A 142 17.03 2.38 -7.09
C TYR A 142 17.74 2.73 -8.39
N ALA A 143 17.50 3.90 -8.96
CA ALA A 143 18.15 4.37 -10.18
C ALA A 143 19.68 4.46 -10.00
N ALA A 144 20.14 5.02 -8.89
CA ALA A 144 21.57 5.14 -8.58
C ALA A 144 22.25 3.78 -8.38
N VAL A 145 21.62 2.84 -7.67
CA VAL A 145 22.15 1.48 -7.48
C VAL A 145 22.26 0.74 -8.80
N GLU A 146 21.27 0.82 -9.67
CA GLU A 146 21.30 0.19 -10.99
C GLU A 146 22.41 0.80 -11.86
N TRP A 147 22.48 2.13 -11.89
CA TRP A 147 23.51 2.82 -12.66
C TRP A 147 24.92 2.49 -12.17
N SER A 148 25.14 2.33 -10.88
CA SER A 148 26.45 1.94 -10.32
C SER A 148 26.93 0.60 -10.89
N SER A 149 26.04 -0.36 -11.06
CA SER A 149 26.34 -1.65 -11.67
C SER A 149 26.76 -1.52 -13.13
N PHE A 150 26.07 -0.66 -13.89
CA PHE A 150 26.39 -0.37 -15.28
C PHE A 150 27.71 0.39 -15.43
N ALA A 151 28.03 1.29 -14.48
CA ALA A 151 29.20 2.18 -14.53
C ALA A 151 30.51 1.50 -14.10
N THR A 152 30.44 0.33 -13.47
CA THR A 152 31.62 -0.35 -12.84
C THR A 152 32.76 -0.61 -13.84
N ASN A 153 32.45 -0.89 -15.12
CA ASN A 153 33.45 -1.20 -16.14
C ASN A 153 33.60 -0.12 -17.22
N ARG A 154 33.22 1.12 -16.91
CA ARG A 154 33.28 2.23 -17.86
C ARG A 154 34.14 3.38 -17.36
N VAL A 155 34.72 4.13 -18.30
CA VAL A 155 35.34 5.41 -17.98
C VAL A 155 34.24 6.42 -17.68
N ASN A 156 34.20 6.90 -16.46
CA ASN A 156 33.20 7.84 -15.99
C ASN A 156 33.77 9.26 -15.97
N VAL A 157 32.97 10.23 -16.41
CA VAL A 157 33.24 11.64 -16.20
C VAL A 157 33.13 11.89 -14.68
N GLY A 158 34.22 12.29 -14.05
CA GLY A 158 34.27 12.49 -12.59
C GLY A 158 35.20 11.54 -11.83
N GLY A 159 35.77 10.55 -12.51
CA GLY A 159 36.80 9.67 -11.91
C GLY A 159 36.44 8.21 -11.83
N GLN A 160 37.39 7.43 -11.36
CA GLN A 160 37.35 5.98 -11.37
C GLN A 160 36.34 5.38 -10.35
N ASP A 161 36.05 6.12 -9.28
CA ASP A 161 35.25 5.64 -8.15
C ASP A 161 33.82 6.21 -8.09
N VAL A 162 33.40 6.99 -9.10
CA VAL A 162 32.05 7.63 -9.16
C VAL A 162 30.91 6.60 -8.98
N TRP A 163 31.07 5.39 -9.51
CA TRP A 163 30.10 4.33 -9.32
C TRP A 163 29.90 3.92 -7.85
N ARG A 164 30.96 4.03 -7.02
CA ARG A 164 30.88 3.74 -5.58
C ARG A 164 30.07 4.81 -4.84
N ASP A 165 30.22 6.07 -5.24
CA ASP A 165 29.47 7.18 -4.66
C ASP A 165 27.98 7.02 -4.94
N TYR A 166 27.61 6.70 -6.19
CA TYR A 166 26.22 6.39 -6.55
C TYR A 166 25.69 5.17 -5.80
N LEU A 167 26.47 4.12 -5.67
CA LEU A 167 26.09 2.92 -4.92
C LEU A 167 25.84 3.24 -3.44
N THR A 168 26.74 4.00 -2.82
CA THR A 168 26.64 4.38 -1.41
C THR A 168 25.43 5.26 -1.19
N TRP A 169 25.31 6.32 -1.97
CA TRP A 169 24.16 7.23 -1.89
C TRP A 169 22.83 6.51 -2.12
N GLY A 170 22.74 5.66 -3.14
CA GLY A 170 21.55 4.89 -3.41
C GLY A 170 21.16 3.96 -2.27
N ARG A 171 22.12 3.26 -1.68
CA ARG A 171 21.88 2.39 -0.52
C ARG A 171 21.42 3.17 0.72
N GLU A 172 21.96 4.34 0.97
CA GLU A 172 21.54 5.21 2.05
C GLU A 172 20.08 5.65 1.85
N ARG A 173 19.70 6.09 0.65
CA ARG A 173 18.31 6.45 0.33
C ARG A 173 17.34 5.28 0.51
N LEU A 174 17.73 4.08 0.10
CA LEU A 174 16.91 2.89 0.29
C LEU A 174 16.82 2.49 1.77
N ALA A 175 17.87 2.66 2.55
CA ALA A 175 17.82 2.43 3.99
C ALA A 175 16.92 3.45 4.71
N ASP A 176 16.93 4.71 4.29
CA ASP A 176 16.01 5.74 4.78
C ASP A 176 14.57 5.37 4.46
N PHE A 177 14.30 4.97 3.22
CA PHE A 177 12.99 4.49 2.80
C PHE A 177 12.47 3.33 3.66
N GLN A 178 13.29 2.33 3.90
CA GLN A 178 12.89 1.19 4.75
C GLN A 178 12.61 1.63 6.20
N ARG A 179 13.35 2.60 6.73
CA ARG A 179 13.09 3.18 8.06
C ARG A 179 11.76 3.93 8.09
N ASP A 180 11.46 4.70 7.05
CA ASP A 180 10.19 5.43 6.93
C ASP A 180 9.01 4.47 6.77
N LEU A 181 9.15 3.41 5.97
CA LEU A 181 8.15 2.36 5.87
C LEU A 181 7.91 1.69 7.24
N ALA A 182 8.97 1.36 7.97
CA ALA A 182 8.86 0.76 9.30
C ALA A 182 8.20 1.69 10.33
N LYS A 183 8.47 3.00 10.24
CA LYS A 183 7.91 4.02 11.12
C LYS A 183 6.44 4.28 10.87
N HIS A 184 6.05 4.34 9.60
CA HIS A 184 4.71 4.72 9.16
C HIS A 184 3.88 3.53 8.73
N GLY A 185 4.49 2.37 8.56
CA GLY A 185 3.85 1.14 8.12
C GLY A 185 2.67 0.78 8.99
N ARG A 186 1.64 0.34 8.34
CA ARG A 186 0.39 0.00 9.00
C ARG A 186 0.53 -1.30 9.76
N ARG A 187 0.18 -1.28 11.03
CA ARG A 187 0.26 -2.47 11.88
C ARG A 187 -1.04 -3.24 11.97
N ASN A 188 -2.18 -2.63 11.61
CA ASN A 188 -3.48 -3.29 11.66
C ASN A 188 -4.58 -2.49 10.97
N ALA A 189 -5.49 -3.23 10.57
CA ALA A 189 -6.75 -3.11 9.97
C ALA A 189 -7.73 -2.15 10.68
N VAL A 190 -8.94 -2.51 10.82
CA VAL A 190 -10.01 -1.68 11.38
C VAL A 190 -9.69 -1.29 12.83
N ARG A 191 -9.54 0.01 13.06
CA ARG A 191 -9.29 0.57 14.38
C ARG A 191 -10.60 0.89 15.06
N VAL A 192 -11.15 -0.04 15.78
CA VAL A 192 -12.25 0.26 16.70
C VAL A 192 -11.67 0.92 17.94
N ARG A 193 -11.75 2.25 18.01
CA ARG A 193 -11.42 2.99 19.24
C ARG A 193 -12.66 3.01 20.12
N ARG A 194 -12.61 2.32 21.23
CA ARG A 194 -13.60 2.43 22.27
C ARG A 194 -13.08 3.44 23.30
N LEU A 195 -13.83 4.51 23.50
CA LEU A 195 -13.55 5.48 24.59
C LEU A 195 -13.72 4.84 25.97
N TYR A 196 -14.66 3.91 26.06
CA TYR A 196 -14.91 3.12 27.26
C TYR A 196 -15.05 1.65 26.88
N PRO A 197 -14.55 0.72 27.72
CA PRO A 197 -14.84 -0.68 27.50
C PRO A 197 -16.37 -0.86 27.58
N PRO A 198 -16.96 -1.73 26.74
CA PRO A 198 -18.38 -2.03 26.86
C PRO A 198 -18.67 -2.57 28.26
N ALA A 199 -19.77 -2.17 28.85
CA ALA A 199 -20.15 -2.57 30.19
C ALA A 199 -20.25 -4.10 30.36
N ALA A 200 -20.61 -4.80 29.30
CA ALA A 200 -20.69 -6.26 29.26
C ALA A 200 -19.33 -6.96 29.26
N ALA A 201 -18.28 -6.32 28.74
CA ALA A 201 -16.97 -6.97 28.65
C ALA A 201 -16.38 -7.38 30.00
N PRO A 202 -16.48 -6.60 31.06
CA PRO A 202 -16.04 -7.03 32.39
C PRO A 202 -16.85 -8.18 32.94
N ALA A 203 -18.14 -8.20 32.69
CA ALA A 203 -19.02 -9.31 33.14
C ALA A 203 -18.66 -10.60 32.42
N ASP A 204 -18.43 -10.56 31.12
CA ASP A 204 -18.02 -11.72 30.35
C ASP A 204 -16.69 -12.27 30.84
N GLN A 205 -15.75 -11.38 31.12
CA GLN A 205 -14.45 -11.79 31.64
C GLN A 205 -14.55 -12.43 33.03
N SER A 206 -15.38 -11.89 33.87
CA SER A 206 -15.56 -12.46 35.21
C SER A 206 -16.30 -13.79 35.18
N THR A 207 -17.20 -13.98 34.22
CA THR A 207 -17.95 -15.25 34.07
C THR A 207 -17.10 -16.35 33.46
N VAL A 208 -16.22 -15.98 32.53
CA VAL A 208 -15.31 -16.91 31.86
C VAL A 208 -14.17 -17.31 32.79
N GLN A 209 -13.82 -16.47 33.73
CA GLN A 209 -12.77 -16.70 34.70
C GLN A 209 -13.29 -17.28 36.01
N GLY A 210 -14.53 -17.70 36.02
CA GLY A 210 -15.10 -18.33 37.18
C GLY A 210 -14.13 -19.26 37.87
N PRO A 211 -14.28 -19.51 39.12
CA PRO A 211 -13.30 -20.14 40.01
C PRO A 211 -12.79 -21.45 39.48
#